data_253907afd4ec2b3c271866b96ddce7d0
#
_entry.id   253907afd4ec2b3c271866b96ddce7d0
#
_cell.length_a   1.000
_cell.length_b   1.000
_cell.length_c   1.000
_cell.angle_alpha   90.00
_cell.angle_beta   90.00
_cell.angle_gamma   90.00
#
_symmetry.space_group_name_H-M   'P 1'
#
loop_
_entity.id
_entity.type
_entity.pdbx_description
1 polymer ?
#
loop_
_entity_poly.entity_id
_entity_poly.type
_entity_poly.pdbx_seq_one_letter_code
_entity_poly.pdbx_strand_id
1 'polypeptide(L)'
;MKFNKSLLTAALLTAGSLTVANAATTDQFDVLLTVDEVCAVVTGATADISLGNIAAGEAQLIPGSVTGSTTITTNCSVGSAAIIALTPVSTSGTTGLGNLIGSNSETVAYKLTSVTGGTGGTAWGNIVGTNTVTTAAALNYATPIITTVYATVTSTADVTPGAYKDTVNVSVTF
;
A
#
# COMPACT_ATOMS: atom_id res chain seq x y z
N MET A 1 -47.89 9.25 -82.49
CA MET A 1 -49.08 8.52 -82.97
C MET A 1 -49.88 8.04 -81.76
N LYS A 2 -51.14 8.49 -81.67
CA LYS A 2 -52.29 8.02 -80.85
C LYS A 2 -52.16 8.18 -79.33
N PHE A 3 -52.80 9.15 -78.71
CA PHE A 3 -54.20 9.28 -78.20
C PHE A 3 -54.68 8.08 -77.40
N ASN A 4 -55.06 8.26 -76.12
CA ASN A 4 -56.36 8.49 -75.57
C ASN A 4 -56.41 8.43 -74.07
N LYS A 5 -57.02 9.36 -73.50
CA LYS A 5 -58.34 9.57 -72.86
C LYS A 5 -58.34 9.39 -71.36
N SER A 6 -58.45 10.51 -70.72
CA SER A 6 -59.33 10.90 -69.60
C SER A 6 -60.10 9.80 -68.85
N LEU A 7 -60.03 9.88 -67.56
CA LEU A 7 -61.19 9.72 -66.69
C LEU A 7 -61.00 10.53 -65.40
N LEU A 8 -61.84 11.51 -65.22
CA LEU A 8 -62.12 12.20 -63.99
C LEU A 8 -62.65 11.18 -62.97
N THR A 9 -62.16 11.16 -61.75
CA THR A 9 -62.96 10.66 -60.65
C THR A 9 -62.70 11.51 -59.39
N ALA A 10 -63.77 11.81 -58.76
CA ALA A 10 -64.08 12.77 -57.73
C ALA A 10 -63.19 12.81 -56.51
N ALA A 11 -63.01 14.05 -56.07
CA ALA A 11 -62.48 14.37 -54.76
C ALA A 11 -63.43 13.92 -53.65
N LEU A 12 -62.96 13.10 -52.76
CA LEU A 12 -63.54 12.94 -51.43
C LEU A 12 -62.59 13.62 -50.42
N LEU A 13 -62.96 14.84 -50.03
CA LEU A 13 -62.36 15.53 -48.89
C LEU A 13 -62.75 14.78 -47.61
N THR A 14 -61.97 13.90 -47.18
CA THR A 14 -61.99 13.47 -45.78
C THR A 14 -61.15 14.46 -44.98
N ALA A 15 -61.81 15.32 -44.23
CA ALA A 15 -61.14 16.11 -43.18
C ALA A 15 -60.62 15.16 -42.11
N GLY A 16 -59.43 14.62 -42.34
CA GLY A 16 -58.65 13.90 -41.32
C GLY A 16 -58.13 14.93 -40.31
N SER A 17 -58.67 14.89 -39.14
CA SER A 17 -58.09 15.58 -37.98
C SER A 17 -56.67 15.14 -37.86
N LEU A 18 -55.70 16.00 -38.18
CA LEU A 18 -54.27 15.83 -37.85
C LEU A 18 -54.15 15.95 -36.35
N THR A 19 -54.24 14.83 -35.67
CA THR A 19 -53.74 14.72 -34.28
C THR A 19 -52.24 14.89 -34.36
N VAL A 20 -51.73 16.09 -34.02
CA VAL A 20 -50.30 16.30 -33.75
C VAL A 20 -50.00 15.46 -32.54
N ALA A 21 -49.47 14.26 -32.75
CA ALA A 21 -48.87 13.51 -31.67
C ALA A 21 -47.65 14.32 -31.21
N ASN A 22 -47.74 14.96 -30.06
CA ASN A 22 -46.59 15.50 -29.38
C ASN A 22 -45.75 14.29 -28.95
N ALA A 23 -44.81 13.89 -29.79
CA ALA A 23 -43.78 12.97 -29.37
C ALA A 23 -42.89 13.71 -28.37
N ALA A 24 -42.97 13.33 -27.10
CA ALA A 24 -41.98 13.76 -26.14
C ALA A 24 -40.62 13.19 -26.57
N THR A 25 -39.73 14.06 -27.01
CA THR A 25 -38.34 13.68 -27.26
C THR A 25 -37.63 13.63 -25.90
N THR A 26 -37.24 12.43 -25.47
CA THR A 26 -36.36 12.23 -24.32
C THR A 26 -34.95 12.09 -24.85
N ASP A 27 -34.04 12.85 -24.24
CA ASP A 27 -32.59 12.74 -24.47
C ASP A 27 -31.92 12.27 -23.16
N GLN A 28 -30.76 11.65 -23.27
CA GLN A 28 -30.02 11.11 -22.18
C GLN A 28 -28.57 11.59 -22.28
N PHE A 29 -27.98 11.89 -21.14
CA PHE A 29 -26.55 12.17 -21.03
C PHE A 29 -25.98 11.39 -19.85
N ASP A 30 -24.73 10.99 -19.97
CA ASP A 30 -24.00 10.31 -18.90
C ASP A 30 -23.33 11.34 -17.99
N VAL A 31 -23.41 11.10 -16.69
CA VAL A 31 -22.59 11.81 -15.70
C VAL A 31 -21.50 10.85 -15.28
N LEU A 32 -20.26 11.18 -15.58
CA LEU A 32 -19.11 10.32 -15.39
C LEU A 32 -18.23 10.88 -14.28
N LEU A 33 -17.74 10.00 -13.39
CA LEU A 33 -16.75 10.27 -12.37
C LEU A 33 -15.77 9.09 -12.33
N THR A 34 -14.48 9.37 -12.34
CA THR A 34 -13.43 8.39 -12.05
C THR A 34 -12.85 8.69 -10.68
N VAL A 35 -12.73 7.68 -9.85
CA VAL A 35 -12.06 7.75 -8.56
C VAL A 35 -10.79 6.91 -8.64
N ASP A 36 -9.64 7.56 -8.50
CA ASP A 36 -8.34 6.90 -8.56
C ASP A 36 -8.02 6.22 -7.23
N GLU A 37 -7.33 5.09 -7.32
CA GLU A 37 -6.81 4.38 -6.18
C GLU A 37 -5.58 5.11 -5.61
N VAL A 38 -5.51 5.23 -4.28
CA VAL A 38 -4.42 5.91 -3.57
C VAL A 38 -4.09 5.17 -2.28
N CYS A 39 -2.79 4.94 -2.04
CA CYS A 39 -2.26 4.59 -0.73
C CYS A 39 -1.10 5.54 -0.37
N ALA A 40 -1.11 6.07 0.84
CA ALA A 40 -0.06 6.95 1.33
C ALA A 40 0.49 6.46 2.67
N VAL A 41 1.80 6.63 2.86
CA VAL A 41 2.43 6.51 4.19
C VAL A 41 2.21 7.83 4.92
N VAL A 42 1.71 7.77 6.14
CA VAL A 42 1.61 8.96 7.00
C VAL A 42 3.03 9.29 7.49
N THR A 43 3.61 10.33 6.91
CA THR A 43 4.95 10.81 7.29
C THR A 43 4.98 11.28 8.74
N GLY A 44 6.03 10.91 9.47
CA GLY A 44 6.20 11.27 10.88
C GLY A 44 5.51 10.33 11.88
N ALA A 45 4.81 9.31 11.39
CA ALA A 45 4.20 8.29 12.24
C ALA A 45 5.19 7.17 12.66
N THR A 46 6.36 7.10 12.02
CA THR A 46 7.40 6.12 12.38
C THR A 46 8.41 6.77 13.31
N ALA A 47 8.49 6.27 14.54
CA ALA A 47 9.60 6.57 15.44
C ALA A 47 10.75 5.59 15.21
N ASP A 48 11.96 5.95 15.65
CA ASP A 48 13.10 5.05 15.64
C ASP A 48 12.80 3.79 16.46
N ILE A 49 13.31 2.65 16.02
CA ILE A 49 13.31 1.43 16.81
C ILE A 49 14.50 1.50 17.78
N SER A 50 14.20 1.67 19.07
CA SER A 50 15.23 1.57 20.11
C SER A 50 15.39 0.13 20.55
N LEU A 51 16.59 -0.39 20.47
CA LEU A 51 16.97 -1.70 21.01
C LEU A 51 17.52 -1.60 22.43
N GLY A 52 17.50 -0.38 23.02
CA GLY A 52 17.97 -0.11 24.37
C GLY A 52 19.48 -0.02 24.48
N ASN A 53 19.95 -0.08 25.73
CA ASN A 53 21.36 -0.09 26.07
C ASN A 53 21.76 -1.46 26.61
N ILE A 54 22.89 -1.98 26.15
CA ILE A 54 23.45 -3.25 26.58
C ILE A 54 24.75 -2.93 27.30
N ALA A 55 24.91 -3.45 28.51
CA ALA A 55 26.18 -3.29 29.24
C ALA A 55 27.29 -4.12 28.58
N ALA A 56 28.51 -3.59 28.53
CA ALA A 56 29.65 -4.27 27.91
C ALA A 56 29.95 -5.65 28.48
N GLY A 57 29.59 -5.92 29.73
CA GLY A 57 29.70 -7.25 30.36
C GLY A 57 28.60 -8.23 30.01
N GLU A 58 27.52 -7.76 29.37
CA GLU A 58 26.38 -8.56 28.88
C GLU A 58 26.44 -8.80 27.38
N ALA A 59 27.57 -8.51 26.76
CA ALA A 59 27.76 -8.53 25.31
C ALA A 59 27.58 -9.92 24.68
N GLN A 60 27.50 -10.99 25.46
CA GLN A 60 27.16 -12.34 24.98
C GLN A 60 25.67 -12.62 25.09
N LEU A 61 24.86 -11.66 24.72
CA LEU A 61 23.40 -11.85 24.67
C LEU A 61 23.01 -13.01 23.76
N ILE A 62 22.09 -13.79 24.26
CA ILE A 62 21.46 -14.84 23.42
C ILE A 62 20.80 -14.14 22.24
N PRO A 63 21.15 -14.50 21.00
CA PRO A 63 20.48 -13.96 19.83
C PRO A 63 18.96 -14.05 19.98
N GLY A 64 18.27 -12.93 19.73
CA GLY A 64 16.82 -12.85 19.87
C GLY A 64 16.30 -12.32 21.22
N SER A 65 17.15 -12.09 22.21
CA SER A 65 16.73 -11.53 23.51
C SER A 65 16.50 -10.00 23.46
N VAL A 66 17.17 -9.30 22.54
CA VAL A 66 17.05 -7.85 22.37
C VAL A 66 16.13 -7.53 21.22
N THR A 67 15.00 -6.91 21.54
CA THR A 67 13.96 -6.54 20.57
C THR A 67 13.47 -5.11 20.78
N GLY A 68 13.06 -4.49 19.71
CA GLY A 68 12.38 -3.20 19.72
C GLY A 68 11.30 -3.17 18.63
N SER A 69 10.45 -2.18 18.66
CA SER A 69 9.40 -2.05 17.66
C SER A 69 9.06 -0.59 17.32
N THR A 70 8.51 -0.41 16.14
CA THR A 70 7.87 0.84 15.70
C THR A 70 6.63 0.51 14.87
N THR A 71 5.89 1.53 14.45
CA THR A 71 4.71 1.36 13.61
C THR A 71 4.84 2.12 12.30
N ILE A 72 4.31 1.54 11.23
CA ILE A 72 4.10 2.19 9.94
C ILE A 72 2.59 2.43 9.82
N THR A 73 2.21 3.68 9.55
CA THR A 73 0.82 4.06 9.37
C THR A 73 0.55 4.34 7.89
N THR A 74 -0.46 3.71 7.33
CA THR A 74 -0.88 3.90 5.93
C THR A 74 -2.34 4.30 5.86
N ASN A 75 -2.66 5.19 4.90
CA ASN A 75 -4.04 5.56 4.53
C ASN A 75 -4.27 5.15 3.08
N CYS A 76 -5.21 4.26 2.85
CA CYS A 76 -5.54 3.75 1.52
C CYS A 76 -7.01 4.01 1.15
N SER A 77 -7.30 4.11 -0.14
CA SER A 77 -8.66 4.15 -0.68
C SER A 77 -9.45 2.92 -0.26
N VAL A 78 -10.76 3.04 -0.24
CA VAL A 78 -11.67 1.92 0.10
C VAL A 78 -11.39 0.71 -0.78
N GLY A 79 -11.18 -0.43 -0.15
CA GLY A 79 -10.89 -1.69 -0.82
C GLY A 79 -9.42 -1.93 -1.17
N SER A 80 -8.57 -0.90 -1.10
CA SER A 80 -7.14 -1.00 -1.39
C SER A 80 -6.35 -1.53 -0.19
N ALA A 81 -5.34 -2.34 -0.46
CA ALA A 81 -4.42 -2.87 0.53
C ALA A 81 -2.99 -2.40 0.23
N ALA A 82 -2.29 -1.90 1.24
CA ALA A 82 -0.88 -1.52 1.09
C ALA A 82 0.03 -2.74 1.16
N ILE A 83 0.98 -2.83 0.24
CA ILE A 83 2.10 -3.77 0.29
C ILE A 83 3.31 -3.00 0.81
N ILE A 84 3.77 -3.34 2.01
CA ILE A 84 4.86 -2.63 2.69
C ILE A 84 6.14 -3.45 2.56
N ALA A 85 7.17 -2.82 2.01
CA ALA A 85 8.51 -3.38 1.83
C ALA A 85 9.51 -2.64 2.70
N LEU A 86 10.46 -3.38 3.30
CA LEU A 86 11.52 -2.85 4.15
C LEU A 86 12.88 -3.21 3.58
N THR A 87 13.77 -2.22 3.49
CA THR A 87 15.13 -2.41 2.97
C THR A 87 16.14 -1.77 3.92
N PRO A 88 16.85 -2.57 4.75
CA PRO A 88 17.97 -2.07 5.53
C PRO A 88 19.08 -1.51 4.62
N VAL A 89 19.57 -0.31 4.94
CA VAL A 89 20.59 0.37 4.12
C VAL A 89 21.94 -0.31 4.26
N SER A 90 22.25 -0.83 5.44
CA SER A 90 23.54 -1.49 5.74
C SER A 90 23.85 -2.70 4.86
N THR A 91 22.81 -3.39 4.39
CA THR A 91 22.98 -4.58 3.54
C THR A 91 22.51 -4.35 2.12
N SER A 92 21.68 -3.32 1.88
CA SER A 92 20.96 -3.09 0.62
C SER A 92 20.23 -4.36 0.15
N GLY A 93 19.94 -5.25 1.10
CA GLY A 93 19.44 -6.60 0.84
C GLY A 93 17.92 -6.64 0.75
N THR A 94 17.44 -7.70 0.11
CA THR A 94 16.01 -7.94 -0.11
C THR A 94 15.35 -8.72 1.03
N THR A 95 16.13 -9.20 2.00
CA THR A 95 15.69 -10.20 2.97
C THR A 95 15.15 -9.64 4.28
N GLY A 96 15.29 -8.32 4.54
CA GLY A 96 14.92 -7.72 5.84
C GLY A 96 15.93 -7.99 6.95
N LEU A 97 17.12 -8.50 6.59
CA LEU A 97 18.28 -8.63 7.48
C LEU A 97 19.14 -7.38 7.34
N GLY A 98 19.58 -6.82 8.46
CA GLY A 98 20.42 -5.62 8.49
C GLY A 98 21.55 -5.75 9.51
N ASN A 99 22.43 -4.75 9.49
CA ASN A 99 23.54 -4.62 10.42
C ASN A 99 23.53 -3.22 11.05
N LEU A 100 23.43 -3.14 12.34
CA LEU A 100 23.74 -1.91 13.07
C LEU A 100 25.24 -1.68 12.97
N ILE A 101 25.66 -0.51 12.56
CA ILE A 101 27.07 -0.18 12.30
C ILE A 101 27.54 0.82 13.34
N GLY A 102 28.64 0.51 14.03
CA GLY A 102 29.34 1.39 14.94
C GLY A 102 30.33 2.32 14.25
N SER A 103 30.85 3.29 14.99
CA SER A 103 31.83 4.26 14.48
C SER A 103 33.17 3.66 14.02
N ASN A 104 33.50 2.47 14.52
CA ASN A 104 34.68 1.68 14.17
C ASN A 104 34.42 0.60 13.11
N SER A 105 33.26 0.65 12.44
CA SER A 105 32.81 -0.31 11.41
C SER A 105 32.51 -1.72 11.94
N GLU A 106 32.52 -1.95 13.23
CA GLU A 106 31.98 -3.18 13.82
C GLU A 106 30.45 -3.21 13.62
N THR A 107 29.90 -4.42 13.58
CA THR A 107 28.49 -4.61 13.24
C THR A 107 27.78 -5.53 14.22
N VAL A 108 26.49 -5.24 14.44
CA VAL A 108 25.57 -6.11 15.19
C VAL A 108 24.40 -6.44 14.25
N ALA A 109 24.26 -7.71 13.91
CA ALA A 109 23.21 -8.13 12.98
C ALA A 109 21.83 -8.11 13.62
N TYR A 110 20.83 -7.72 12.84
CA TYR A 110 19.43 -7.74 13.26
C TYR A 110 18.52 -8.25 12.14
N LYS A 111 17.29 -8.58 12.52
CA LYS A 111 16.22 -9.02 11.62
C LYS A 111 14.98 -8.17 11.86
N LEU A 112 14.30 -7.78 10.76
CA LEU A 112 12.98 -7.15 10.79
C LEU A 112 11.90 -8.21 10.62
N THR A 113 10.80 -8.11 11.39
CA THR A 113 9.64 -8.99 11.28
C THR A 113 8.34 -8.24 11.57
N SER A 114 7.21 -8.82 11.19
CA SER A 114 5.87 -8.35 11.59
C SER A 114 5.33 -9.12 12.81
N VAL A 115 6.10 -10.08 13.33
CA VAL A 115 5.68 -10.97 14.42
C VAL A 115 6.33 -10.52 15.72
N THR A 116 5.53 -10.41 16.76
CA THR A 116 5.98 -10.06 18.12
C THR A 116 7.03 -11.05 18.62
N GLY A 117 8.08 -10.56 19.27
CA GLY A 117 9.17 -11.37 19.84
C GLY A 117 10.29 -11.71 18.86
N GLY A 118 10.15 -11.37 17.58
CA GLY A 118 11.24 -11.23 16.59
C GLY A 118 12.08 -12.45 16.22
N THR A 119 12.14 -13.50 17.05
CA THR A 119 12.97 -14.69 16.79
C THR A 119 12.31 -15.67 15.85
N GLY A 120 10.99 -15.68 15.81
CA GLY A 120 10.18 -16.47 14.87
C GLY A 120 9.77 -15.67 13.63
N GLY A 121 9.17 -16.33 12.67
CA GLY A 121 8.58 -15.72 11.49
C GLY A 121 9.58 -15.39 10.36
N THR A 122 9.02 -15.11 9.21
CA THR A 122 9.77 -14.69 8.02
C THR A 122 10.32 -13.28 8.24
N ALA A 123 11.57 -13.06 7.86
CA ALA A 123 12.13 -11.72 7.86
C ALA A 123 11.36 -10.84 6.88
N TRP A 124 11.05 -9.61 7.30
CA TRP A 124 10.30 -8.65 6.51
C TRP A 124 11.24 -7.83 5.62
N GLY A 125 11.27 -8.18 4.34
CA GLY A 125 12.11 -7.54 3.33
C GLY A 125 11.30 -6.81 2.26
N ASN A 126 11.79 -6.88 1.01
CA ASN A 126 11.22 -6.13 -0.11
C ASN A 126 10.84 -6.98 -1.33
N ILE A 127 10.80 -8.30 -1.21
CA ILE A 127 10.36 -9.18 -2.31
C ILE A 127 8.84 -9.37 -2.18
N VAL A 128 8.11 -8.74 -3.09
CA VAL A 128 6.64 -8.81 -3.13
C VAL A 128 6.15 -10.26 -3.21
N GLY A 129 5.17 -10.60 -2.39
CA GLY A 129 4.58 -11.93 -2.30
C GLY A 129 5.44 -12.98 -1.58
N THR A 130 6.67 -12.63 -1.15
CA THR A 130 7.58 -13.54 -0.45
C THR A 130 7.83 -13.08 0.98
N ASN A 131 8.29 -11.84 1.17
CA ASN A 131 8.68 -11.32 2.47
C ASN A 131 8.25 -9.86 2.71
N THR A 132 7.37 -9.32 1.89
CA THR A 132 6.64 -8.08 2.18
C THR A 132 5.44 -8.36 3.06
N VAL A 133 4.91 -7.33 3.71
CA VAL A 133 3.67 -7.41 4.47
C VAL A 133 2.57 -6.67 3.71
N THR A 134 1.45 -7.36 3.48
CA THR A 134 0.25 -6.76 2.90
C THR A 134 -0.74 -6.46 4.02
N THR A 135 -1.25 -5.24 4.07
CA THR A 135 -2.25 -4.82 5.05
C THR A 135 -3.63 -5.43 4.72
N ALA A 136 -4.56 -5.34 5.65
CA ALA A 136 -5.96 -5.52 5.31
C ALA A 136 -6.41 -4.43 4.33
N ALA A 137 -7.46 -4.73 3.56
CA ALA A 137 -8.11 -3.73 2.70
C ALA A 137 -8.70 -2.60 3.55
N ALA A 138 -8.50 -1.36 3.12
CA ALA A 138 -8.99 -0.18 3.82
C ALA A 138 -10.51 -0.09 3.76
N LEU A 139 -11.14 0.22 4.90
CA LEU A 139 -12.58 0.46 4.98
C LEU A 139 -12.96 1.86 4.51
N ASN A 140 -12.08 2.83 4.71
CA ASN A 140 -12.17 4.19 4.22
C ASN A 140 -10.80 4.87 4.31
N TYR A 141 -10.59 5.95 3.55
CA TYR A 141 -9.31 6.66 3.52
C TYR A 141 -8.97 7.37 4.85
N ALA A 142 -9.95 7.78 5.61
CA ALA A 142 -9.74 8.52 6.85
C ALA A 142 -9.31 7.64 8.03
N THR A 143 -9.51 6.32 7.94
CA THR A 143 -9.11 5.38 8.99
C THR A 143 -7.73 4.81 8.68
N PRO A 144 -6.69 5.21 9.43
CA PRO A 144 -5.35 4.71 9.20
C PRO A 144 -5.22 3.22 9.54
N ILE A 145 -4.40 2.51 8.75
CA ILE A 145 -4.00 1.14 9.02
C ILE A 145 -2.62 1.20 9.66
N ILE A 146 -2.49 0.64 10.86
CA ILE A 146 -1.25 0.62 11.64
C ILE A 146 -0.63 -0.76 11.53
N THR A 147 0.61 -0.83 11.07
CA THR A 147 1.38 -2.08 10.95
C THR A 147 2.63 -1.98 11.80
N THR A 148 2.82 -2.93 12.74
CA THR A 148 3.97 -2.93 13.63
C THR A 148 5.16 -3.64 13.00
N VAL A 149 6.32 -3.00 13.06
CA VAL A 149 7.64 -3.54 12.69
C VAL A 149 8.39 -3.88 13.97
N TYR A 150 8.92 -5.08 14.06
CA TYR A 150 9.80 -5.51 15.12
C TYR A 150 11.22 -5.68 14.57
N ALA A 151 12.21 -5.18 15.30
CA ALA A 151 13.61 -5.47 15.06
C ALA A 151 14.13 -6.35 16.19
N THR A 152 14.93 -7.36 15.85
CA THR A 152 15.50 -8.29 16.82
C THR A 152 16.97 -8.50 16.50
N VAL A 153 17.83 -8.36 17.49
CA VAL A 153 19.27 -8.67 17.37
C VAL A 153 19.44 -10.17 17.15
N THR A 154 20.17 -10.54 16.11
CA THR A 154 20.37 -11.93 15.69
C THR A 154 21.81 -12.43 15.87
N SER A 155 22.76 -11.53 16.14
CA SER A 155 24.15 -11.89 16.49
C SER A 155 24.44 -11.60 17.96
N THR A 156 25.62 -11.98 18.42
CA THR A 156 26.17 -11.42 19.65
C THR A 156 26.47 -9.94 19.47
N ALA A 157 26.45 -9.19 20.57
CA ALA A 157 26.82 -7.77 20.60
C ALA A 157 28.16 -7.57 21.34
N ASP A 158 29.10 -8.53 21.21
CA ASP A 158 30.46 -8.44 21.74
C ASP A 158 31.31 -7.57 20.82
N VAL A 159 31.10 -6.28 20.92
CA VAL A 159 31.67 -5.22 20.06
C VAL A 159 32.12 -4.05 20.92
N THR A 160 32.94 -3.16 20.39
CA THR A 160 33.43 -1.97 21.10
C THR A 160 32.25 -1.12 21.61
N PRO A 161 32.26 -0.67 22.88
CA PRO A 161 31.21 0.19 23.38
C PRO A 161 31.05 1.45 22.55
N GLY A 162 29.79 1.78 22.19
CA GLY A 162 29.47 2.92 21.37
C GLY A 162 28.01 2.88 20.87
N ALA A 163 27.66 3.86 20.03
CA ALA A 163 26.37 3.88 19.38
C ALA A 163 26.42 3.09 18.06
N TYR A 164 25.47 2.21 17.88
CA TYR A 164 25.28 1.39 16.67
C TYR A 164 23.94 1.72 16.04
N LYS A 165 23.92 1.97 14.74
CA LYS A 165 22.69 2.31 14.01
C LYS A 165 22.66 1.74 12.60
N ASP A 166 21.47 1.57 12.07
CA ASP A 166 21.17 1.40 10.65
C ASP A 166 19.97 2.26 10.28
N THR A 167 19.74 2.43 8.99
CA THR A 167 18.56 3.08 8.45
C THR A 167 17.78 2.04 7.65
N VAL A 168 16.45 2.08 7.75
CA VAL A 168 15.57 1.21 6.97
C VAL A 168 14.72 2.06 6.04
N ASN A 169 14.83 1.80 4.74
CA ASN A 169 13.95 2.40 3.75
C ASN A 169 12.61 1.66 3.76
N VAL A 170 11.52 2.42 3.82
CA VAL A 170 10.15 1.92 3.74
C VAL A 170 9.61 2.26 2.36
N SER A 171 9.09 1.28 1.64
CA SER A 171 8.38 1.46 0.38
C SER A 171 6.98 0.87 0.48
N VAL A 172 6.00 1.60 -0.03
CA VAL A 172 4.60 1.17 -0.05
C VAL A 172 4.10 1.18 -1.49
N THR A 173 3.52 0.06 -1.90
CA THR A 173 2.82 -0.12 -3.18
C THR A 173 1.40 -0.65 -2.93
N PHE A 174 0.50 -0.55 -3.92
CA PHE A 174 -0.90 -0.96 -3.84
C PHE A 174 -1.44 -1.30 -5.21
#